data_fb8c6b3b739077c6111f7e22f20d8140
#
_entry.id   fb8c6b3b739077c6111f7e22f20d8140
#
_cell.length_a   1.000
_cell.length_b   1.000
_cell.length_c   1.000
_cell.angle_alpha   90.00
_cell.angle_beta   90.00
_cell.angle_gamma   90.00
#
_symmetry.space_group_name_H-M   'P 1'
#
loop_
_entity.id
_entity.type
_entity.pdbx_description
1 polymer ?
#
loop_
_entity_poly.entity_id
_entity_poly.type
_entity_poly.pdbx_seq_one_letter_code
_entity_poly.pdbx_strand_id
1 'polypeptide(L)'
;MNRSASPTLTTAGTNLEQAKSHNRRVVIEAVRINGTLSRAEIARLTALSAQTVSNIAGELEDAGILKASARRKAGRGQPATPLSIDPDGAYSIGLQLDHRELLGVVVDLAGRIRARGLVAVDRPAPAAALPAMQRLVARLAKSARIDRRRLLGIGLAMPGPFGVEGITSVGPTALPGWQDFPLAEELGRLTGLATIVENDATAAAIGERLHGVARNLDSFIYLFIGTGLGAGLFLGGHLFKGSAHNAGEIGHMIVQPEGRPCPCGNRGCLERYLSLRAAYEFLKVPDADHAAPEMLSSLLARGDRRISRWIDSVLPQMRRAVNILESMIDPDAIVLGGFLPPTVLKLLFDRLEPLPPSVGARRKRSAPRILLGAAGRETSALGAAALPIFDEMNPQFDVLLKPQRAAG
;
A
#
# COMPACT_ATOMS: atom_id res chain seq x y z
N MET A 1 -35.84 18.54 27.48
CA MET A 1 -34.43 18.98 27.68
C MET A 1 -33.61 17.76 28.07
N ASN A 2 -33.08 17.06 27.05
CA ASN A 2 -32.19 15.90 27.28
C ASN A 2 -30.76 16.43 27.25
N ARG A 3 -30.07 16.37 28.42
CA ARG A 3 -28.65 16.66 28.52
C ARG A 3 -27.89 15.47 27.91
N SER A 4 -27.31 15.68 26.73
CA SER A 4 -26.34 14.75 26.15
C SER A 4 -25.15 14.62 27.12
N ALA A 5 -24.92 13.43 27.63
CA ALA A 5 -23.73 13.11 28.41
C ALA A 5 -22.50 13.24 27.51
N SER A 6 -21.56 14.09 27.90
CA SER A 6 -20.24 14.18 27.24
C SER A 6 -19.53 12.82 27.30
N PRO A 7 -18.88 12.36 26.23
CA PRO A 7 -18.13 11.11 26.28
C PRO A 7 -16.98 11.25 27.28
N THR A 8 -17.00 10.41 28.31
CA THR A 8 -15.90 10.33 29.29
C THR A 8 -14.73 9.62 28.60
N LEU A 9 -13.62 10.33 28.40
CA LEU A 9 -12.36 9.73 27.96
C LEU A 9 -11.84 8.80 29.05
N THR A 10 -12.05 7.51 28.89
CA THR A 10 -11.46 6.49 29.77
C THR A 10 -10.07 6.13 29.24
N THR A 11 -9.01 6.59 29.90
CA THR A 11 -7.65 6.10 29.70
C THR A 11 -7.53 4.72 30.35
N ALA A 12 -7.28 3.69 29.55
CA ALA A 12 -7.02 2.34 30.06
C ALA A 12 -5.52 2.12 30.24
N GLY A 13 -5.10 1.55 31.38
CA GLY A 13 -3.72 1.13 31.58
C GLY A 13 -3.32 0.00 30.61
N THR A 14 -2.05 -0.05 30.22
CA THR A 14 -1.45 -1.16 29.45
C THR A 14 -1.31 -2.39 30.36
N ASN A 15 -1.64 -3.58 29.83
CA ASN A 15 -1.26 -4.81 30.46
C ASN A 15 0.20 -5.20 30.13
N LEU A 16 0.81 -6.06 30.91
CA LEU A 16 2.22 -6.47 30.76
C LEU A 16 2.50 -7.11 29.39
N GLU A 17 1.56 -7.88 28.85
CA GLU A 17 1.69 -8.52 27.53
C GLU A 17 1.69 -7.51 26.39
N GLN A 18 0.83 -6.50 26.43
CA GLN A 18 0.79 -5.43 25.44
C GLN A 18 2.07 -4.61 25.46
N ALA A 19 2.57 -4.29 26.67
CA ALA A 19 3.85 -3.58 26.81
C ALA A 19 5.03 -4.42 26.29
N LYS A 20 5.03 -5.73 26.53
CA LYS A 20 6.06 -6.64 26.00
C LYS A 20 6.02 -6.72 24.47
N SER A 21 4.83 -6.90 23.89
CA SER A 21 4.62 -6.92 22.43
C SER A 21 5.06 -5.61 21.77
N HIS A 22 4.68 -4.47 22.38
CA HIS A 22 5.11 -3.15 21.89
C HIS A 22 6.63 -3.01 21.92
N ASN A 23 7.29 -3.32 23.03
CA ASN A 23 8.75 -3.22 23.16
C ASN A 23 9.48 -4.13 22.17
N ARG A 24 8.95 -5.34 21.92
CA ARG A 24 9.49 -6.25 20.89
C ARG A 24 9.46 -5.59 19.50
N ARG A 25 8.35 -4.99 19.13
CA ARG A 25 8.18 -4.28 17.85
C ARG A 25 9.12 -3.06 17.74
N VAL A 26 9.29 -2.31 18.82
CA VAL A 26 10.24 -1.18 18.89
C VAL A 26 11.68 -1.64 18.65
N VAL A 27 12.11 -2.77 19.21
CA VAL A 27 13.45 -3.34 18.99
C VAL A 27 13.63 -3.77 17.53
N ILE A 28 12.64 -4.46 16.95
CA ILE A 28 12.69 -4.89 15.54
C ILE A 28 12.80 -3.66 14.62
N GLU A 29 11.98 -2.64 14.86
CA GLU A 29 11.94 -1.44 14.04
C GLU A 29 13.24 -0.65 14.11
N ALA A 30 13.85 -0.54 15.31
CA ALA A 30 15.15 0.08 15.47
C ALA A 30 16.22 -0.60 14.61
N VAL A 31 16.26 -1.95 14.59
CA VAL A 31 17.19 -2.72 13.77
C VAL A 31 16.84 -2.60 12.28
N ARG A 32 15.55 -2.63 11.92
CA ARG A 32 15.11 -2.50 10.54
C ARG A 32 15.53 -1.17 9.89
N ILE A 33 15.33 -0.06 10.60
CA ILE A 33 15.65 1.29 10.11
C ILE A 33 17.16 1.52 10.03
N ASN A 34 17.88 1.11 11.08
CA ASN A 34 19.30 1.44 11.21
C ASN A 34 20.25 0.32 10.69
N GLY A 35 19.70 -0.82 10.27
CA GLY A 35 20.45 -1.97 9.76
C GLY A 35 21.05 -2.78 10.92
N THR A 36 22.38 -2.74 11.09
CA THR A 36 23.10 -3.55 12.07
C THR A 36 23.39 -2.77 13.33
N LEU A 37 22.84 -3.19 14.48
CA LEU A 37 22.97 -2.52 15.78
C LEU A 37 23.42 -3.49 16.88
N SER A 38 24.29 -3.03 17.80
CA SER A 38 24.55 -3.72 19.07
C SER A 38 23.37 -3.55 20.05
N ARG A 39 23.25 -4.45 21.05
CA ARG A 39 22.24 -4.35 22.09
C ARG A 39 22.30 -3.01 22.84
N ALA A 40 23.50 -2.46 23.05
CA ALA A 40 23.69 -1.16 23.69
C ALA A 40 23.18 -0.01 22.81
N GLU A 41 23.40 -0.06 21.50
CA GLU A 41 22.86 0.94 20.55
C GLU A 41 21.33 0.85 20.50
N ILE A 42 20.76 -0.36 20.46
CA ILE A 42 19.30 -0.56 20.52
C ILE A 42 18.75 0.06 21.80
N ALA A 43 19.34 -0.21 22.96
CA ALA A 43 18.89 0.34 24.25
C ALA A 43 18.90 1.89 24.24
N ARG A 44 19.94 2.49 23.68
CA ARG A 44 20.05 3.95 23.57
C ARG A 44 19.00 4.54 22.60
N LEU A 45 18.76 3.89 21.46
CA LEU A 45 17.81 4.38 20.45
C LEU A 45 16.36 4.23 20.88
N THR A 46 16.05 3.17 21.66
CA THR A 46 14.68 2.84 22.06
C THR A 46 14.32 3.33 23.47
N ALA A 47 15.28 3.87 24.21
CA ALA A 47 15.15 4.22 25.63
C ALA A 47 14.72 3.05 26.54
N LEU A 48 14.86 1.80 26.09
CA LEU A 48 14.63 0.60 26.87
C LEU A 48 15.86 0.29 27.75
N SER A 49 15.65 -0.38 28.90
CA SER A 49 16.77 -0.83 29.73
C SER A 49 17.62 -1.89 28.99
N ALA A 50 18.92 -1.93 29.29
CA ALA A 50 19.84 -2.91 28.70
C ALA A 50 19.38 -4.36 28.94
N GLN A 51 18.80 -4.63 30.12
CA GLN A 51 18.24 -5.95 30.43
C GLN A 51 17.02 -6.28 29.58
N THR A 52 16.10 -5.32 29.40
CA THR A 52 14.92 -5.50 28.54
C THR A 52 15.33 -5.78 27.09
N VAL A 53 16.27 -5.01 26.57
CA VAL A 53 16.79 -5.23 25.20
C VAL A 53 17.48 -6.58 25.08
N SER A 54 18.27 -7.00 26.09
CA SER A 54 18.96 -8.29 26.06
C SER A 54 17.95 -9.46 26.01
N ASN A 55 16.90 -9.40 26.83
CA ASN A 55 15.86 -10.43 26.85
C ASN A 55 15.09 -10.48 25.52
N ILE A 56 14.63 -9.33 25.01
CA ILE A 56 13.90 -9.24 23.74
C ILE A 56 14.77 -9.68 22.56
N ALA A 57 16.03 -9.24 22.52
CA ALA A 57 16.96 -9.64 21.46
C ALA A 57 17.21 -11.15 21.47
N GLY A 58 17.36 -11.77 22.63
CA GLY A 58 17.47 -13.23 22.77
C GLY A 58 16.23 -13.94 22.23
N GLU A 59 15.02 -13.52 22.63
CA GLU A 59 13.76 -14.08 22.13
C GLU A 59 13.66 -13.95 20.59
N LEU A 60 14.12 -12.83 20.02
CA LEU A 60 14.07 -12.59 18.59
C LEU A 60 15.13 -13.39 17.82
N GLU A 61 16.30 -13.65 18.42
CA GLU A 61 17.32 -14.54 17.87
C GLU A 61 16.83 -15.99 17.88
N ASP A 62 16.24 -16.45 18.99
CA ASP A 62 15.64 -17.79 19.13
C ASP A 62 14.48 -18.00 18.13
N ALA A 63 13.69 -16.96 17.88
CA ALA A 63 12.64 -16.95 16.85
C ALA A 63 13.18 -16.83 15.41
N GLY A 64 14.49 -16.61 15.24
CA GLY A 64 15.14 -16.44 13.96
C GLY A 64 14.85 -15.11 13.24
N ILE A 65 14.23 -14.14 13.94
CA ILE A 65 13.92 -12.80 13.39
C ILE A 65 15.17 -11.93 13.33
N LEU A 66 15.99 -12.01 14.36
CA LEU A 66 17.31 -11.37 14.40
C LEU A 66 18.41 -12.42 14.28
N LYS A 67 19.54 -12.00 13.74
CA LYS A 67 20.76 -12.80 13.73
C LYS A 67 21.98 -11.99 14.11
N ALA A 68 22.94 -12.66 14.74
CA ALA A 68 24.24 -12.09 14.99
C ALA A 68 24.96 -11.78 13.68
N SER A 69 25.41 -10.56 13.51
CA SER A 69 26.23 -10.13 12.37
C SER A 69 27.72 -10.26 12.70
N ALA A 70 28.57 -10.22 11.68
CA ALA A 70 30.02 -10.28 11.86
C ALA A 70 30.50 -9.18 12.81
N ARG A 71 31.41 -9.54 13.73
CA ARG A 71 31.96 -8.61 14.74
C ARG A 71 32.60 -7.41 14.05
N ARG A 72 32.14 -6.22 14.36
CA ARG A 72 32.85 -4.99 14.00
C ARG A 72 34.05 -4.83 14.93
N LYS A 73 35.27 -4.78 14.36
CA LYS A 73 36.44 -4.32 15.09
C LYS A 73 36.27 -2.82 15.36
N ALA A 74 35.88 -2.43 16.53
CA ALA A 74 35.83 -1.05 16.96
C ALA A 74 36.58 -0.96 18.30
N GLY A 75 37.58 -0.11 18.36
CA GLY A 75 38.25 0.48 19.51
C GLY A 75 38.39 -0.33 20.83
N ARG A 76 39.06 0.20 21.83
CA ARG A 76 39.24 -0.37 23.18
C ARG A 76 37.89 -0.75 23.81
N GLY A 77 37.61 -2.07 23.95
CA GLY A 77 36.41 -2.64 24.59
C GLY A 77 36.11 -4.03 24.06
N GLN A 78 35.36 -4.82 24.84
CA GLN A 78 34.95 -6.17 24.38
C GLN A 78 34.08 -6.00 23.10
N PRO A 79 34.39 -6.70 21.99
CA PRO A 79 33.68 -6.53 20.72
C PRO A 79 32.23 -6.92 20.91
N ALA A 80 31.32 -5.95 20.84
CA ALA A 80 29.89 -6.22 20.83
C ALA A 80 29.53 -7.00 19.55
N THR A 81 28.72 -8.05 19.70
CA THR A 81 28.13 -8.76 18.55
C THR A 81 26.91 -7.99 18.09
N PRO A 82 26.95 -7.32 16.93
CA PRO A 82 25.83 -6.57 16.44
C PRO A 82 24.76 -7.51 15.88
N LEU A 83 23.51 -7.08 15.92
CA LEU A 83 22.32 -7.79 15.45
C LEU A 83 21.79 -7.14 14.15
N SER A 84 21.30 -7.96 13.26
CA SER A 84 20.57 -7.52 12.04
C SER A 84 19.32 -8.37 11.85
N ILE A 85 18.36 -7.86 11.07
CA ILE A 85 17.23 -8.69 10.63
C ILE A 85 17.77 -9.91 9.87
N ASP A 86 17.24 -11.10 10.20
CA ASP A 86 17.45 -12.27 9.38
C ASP A 86 16.43 -12.28 8.22
N PRO A 87 16.85 -12.11 6.95
CA PRO A 87 15.92 -12.16 5.83
C PRO A 87 15.08 -13.44 5.78
N ASP A 88 15.68 -14.56 6.18
CA ASP A 88 15.05 -15.88 6.13
C ASP A 88 14.28 -16.23 7.41
N GLY A 89 14.18 -15.31 8.37
CA GLY A 89 13.49 -15.54 9.65
C GLY A 89 11.99 -15.70 9.49
N ALA A 90 11.38 -14.93 8.62
CA ALA A 90 9.97 -15.07 8.26
C ALA A 90 9.70 -14.59 6.84
N TYR A 91 8.52 -14.92 6.35
CA TYR A 91 8.07 -14.58 5.01
C TYR A 91 6.63 -14.10 5.04
N SER A 92 6.23 -13.35 4.03
CA SER A 92 4.84 -12.97 3.82
C SER A 92 4.45 -13.15 2.37
N ILE A 93 3.17 -13.39 2.12
CA ILE A 93 2.60 -13.47 0.78
C ILE A 93 1.80 -12.21 0.53
N GLY A 94 2.09 -11.53 -0.58
CA GLY A 94 1.27 -10.45 -1.10
C GLY A 94 0.50 -10.93 -2.32
N LEU A 95 -0.79 -10.74 -2.31
CA LEU A 95 -1.67 -10.97 -3.45
C LEU A 95 -2.22 -9.63 -3.93
N GLN A 96 -2.46 -9.53 -5.21
CA GLN A 96 -3.19 -8.44 -5.83
C GLN A 96 -4.23 -9.03 -6.76
N LEU A 97 -5.50 -8.76 -6.49
CA LEU A 97 -6.60 -9.11 -7.37
C LEU A 97 -7.04 -7.87 -8.14
N ASP A 98 -7.06 -8.00 -9.45
CA ASP A 98 -7.62 -6.99 -10.36
C ASP A 98 -8.65 -7.65 -11.29
N HIS A 99 -9.27 -6.87 -12.16
CA HIS A 99 -10.28 -7.33 -13.12
C HIS A 99 -9.78 -8.43 -14.07
N ARG A 100 -8.47 -8.46 -14.35
CA ARG A 100 -7.87 -9.32 -15.37
C ARG A 100 -6.83 -10.29 -14.84
N GLU A 101 -6.34 -10.07 -13.66
CA GLU A 101 -5.25 -10.87 -13.12
C GLU A 101 -5.28 -11.00 -11.61
N LEU A 102 -4.76 -12.13 -11.15
CA LEU A 102 -4.38 -12.37 -9.79
C LEU A 102 -2.86 -12.53 -9.76
N LEU A 103 -2.17 -11.52 -9.25
CA LEU A 103 -0.73 -11.51 -9.07
C LEU A 103 -0.38 -11.87 -7.64
N GLY A 104 0.73 -12.59 -7.44
CA GLY A 104 1.20 -12.94 -6.12
C GLY A 104 2.72 -12.90 -6.01
N VAL A 105 3.21 -12.46 -4.86
CA VAL A 105 4.63 -12.45 -4.50
C VAL A 105 4.83 -13.07 -3.12
N VAL A 106 6.01 -13.67 -2.91
CA VAL A 106 6.52 -14.00 -1.58
C VAL A 106 7.68 -13.05 -1.29
N VAL A 107 7.66 -12.42 -0.14
CA VAL A 107 8.76 -11.57 0.31
C VAL A 107 9.35 -12.10 1.62
N ASP A 108 10.66 -11.89 1.80
CA ASP A 108 11.36 -12.13 3.05
C ASP A 108 11.32 -10.87 3.96
N LEU A 109 11.84 -10.95 5.18
CA LEU A 109 11.88 -9.84 6.13
C LEU A 109 12.73 -8.64 5.67
N ALA A 110 13.61 -8.82 4.69
CA ALA A 110 14.36 -7.74 4.06
C ALA A 110 13.59 -7.13 2.86
N GLY A 111 12.37 -7.59 2.58
CA GLY A 111 11.55 -7.14 1.46
C GLY A 111 11.98 -7.69 0.10
N ARG A 112 12.86 -8.70 0.05
CA ARG A 112 13.30 -9.31 -1.21
C ARG A 112 12.26 -10.30 -1.70
N ILE A 113 11.98 -10.25 -2.99
CA ILE A 113 11.04 -11.19 -3.62
C ILE A 113 11.70 -12.56 -3.76
N ARG A 114 11.07 -13.59 -3.20
CA ARG A 114 11.51 -14.99 -3.23
C ARG A 114 10.79 -15.82 -4.29
N ALA A 115 9.55 -15.47 -4.60
CA ALA A 115 8.77 -16.09 -5.66
C ALA A 115 7.75 -15.10 -6.24
N ARG A 116 7.35 -15.35 -7.48
CA ARG A 116 6.31 -14.63 -8.20
C ARG A 116 5.33 -15.60 -8.83
N GLY A 117 4.10 -15.18 -8.98
CA GLY A 117 3.08 -15.94 -9.70
C GLY A 117 2.01 -15.04 -10.27
N LEU A 118 1.49 -15.43 -11.42
CA LEU A 118 0.41 -14.74 -12.12
C LEU A 118 -0.63 -15.76 -12.56
N VAL A 119 -1.89 -15.39 -12.44
CA VAL A 119 -3.05 -16.13 -12.93
C VAL A 119 -3.95 -15.15 -13.68
N ALA A 120 -4.24 -15.43 -14.94
CA ALA A 120 -5.24 -14.66 -15.67
C ALA A 120 -6.63 -14.95 -15.08
N VAL A 121 -7.41 -13.92 -14.90
CA VAL A 121 -8.81 -13.98 -14.44
C VAL A 121 -9.64 -13.03 -15.30
N ASP A 122 -10.94 -13.11 -15.21
CA ASP A 122 -11.86 -12.23 -15.90
C ASP A 122 -12.96 -11.81 -14.92
N ARG A 123 -12.83 -10.59 -14.38
CA ARG A 123 -13.74 -9.97 -13.40
C ARG A 123 -14.28 -10.97 -12.36
N PRO A 124 -13.39 -11.67 -11.63
CA PRO A 124 -13.76 -12.85 -10.88
C PRO A 124 -14.62 -12.51 -9.67
N ALA A 125 -15.77 -13.17 -9.56
CA ALA A 125 -16.56 -13.23 -8.33
C ALA A 125 -15.83 -14.10 -7.26
N PRO A 126 -16.18 -14.00 -5.97
CA PRO A 126 -15.55 -14.74 -4.88
C PRO A 126 -15.43 -16.25 -5.14
N ALA A 127 -16.47 -16.89 -5.68
CA ALA A 127 -16.49 -18.32 -5.96
C ALA A 127 -15.40 -18.75 -6.96
N ALA A 128 -15.01 -17.90 -7.90
CA ALA A 128 -13.94 -18.18 -8.87
C ALA A 128 -12.56 -17.74 -8.32
N ALA A 129 -12.50 -16.60 -7.62
CA ALA A 129 -11.25 -16.03 -7.13
C ALA A 129 -10.63 -16.83 -5.98
N LEU A 130 -11.41 -17.24 -4.97
CA LEU A 130 -10.89 -17.92 -3.78
C LEU A 130 -10.12 -19.21 -4.10
N PRO A 131 -10.63 -20.14 -4.93
CA PRO A 131 -9.84 -21.30 -5.32
C PRO A 131 -8.57 -20.95 -6.10
N ALA A 132 -8.60 -19.88 -6.92
CA ALA A 132 -7.44 -19.42 -7.65
C ALA A 132 -6.37 -18.84 -6.69
N MET A 133 -6.78 -18.03 -5.70
CA MET A 133 -5.91 -17.51 -4.64
C MET A 133 -5.28 -18.65 -3.84
N GLN A 134 -6.07 -19.61 -3.38
CA GLN A 134 -5.58 -20.77 -2.62
C GLN A 134 -4.51 -21.55 -3.40
N ARG A 135 -4.76 -21.85 -4.68
CA ARG A 135 -3.79 -22.53 -5.54
C ARG A 135 -2.52 -21.68 -5.76
N LEU A 136 -2.68 -20.37 -5.95
CA LEU A 136 -1.55 -19.47 -6.11
C LEU A 136 -0.69 -19.42 -4.85
N VAL A 137 -1.28 -19.28 -3.67
CA VAL A 137 -0.60 -19.32 -2.37
C VAL A 137 0.22 -20.59 -2.20
N ALA A 138 -0.38 -21.75 -2.46
CA ALA A 138 0.31 -23.05 -2.37
C ALA A 138 1.49 -23.16 -3.36
N ARG A 139 1.31 -22.68 -4.60
CA ARG A 139 2.34 -22.65 -5.63
C ARG A 139 3.50 -21.71 -5.25
N LEU A 140 3.20 -20.54 -4.73
CA LEU A 140 4.19 -19.54 -4.30
C LEU A 140 5.03 -20.08 -3.15
N ALA A 141 4.42 -20.63 -2.10
CA ALA A 141 5.13 -21.22 -0.97
C ALA A 141 6.08 -22.35 -1.41
N LYS A 142 5.60 -23.24 -2.31
CA LYS A 142 6.42 -24.30 -2.89
C LYS A 142 7.59 -23.76 -3.73
N SER A 143 7.33 -22.75 -4.59
CA SER A 143 8.36 -22.16 -5.46
C SER A 143 9.44 -21.44 -4.67
N ALA A 144 9.07 -20.77 -3.59
CA ALA A 144 10.00 -20.09 -2.70
C ALA A 144 10.82 -21.07 -1.82
N ARG A 145 10.47 -22.35 -1.77
CA ARG A 145 11.10 -23.39 -0.94
C ARG A 145 11.16 -23.00 0.54
N ILE A 146 10.11 -22.36 1.03
CA ILE A 146 10.03 -21.87 2.41
C ILE A 146 9.24 -22.84 3.29
N ASP A 147 9.62 -22.89 4.56
CA ASP A 147 8.81 -23.59 5.58
C ASP A 147 7.55 -22.76 5.85
N ARG A 148 6.39 -23.41 5.69
CA ARG A 148 5.08 -22.78 5.90
C ARG A 148 4.93 -22.19 7.31
N ARG A 149 5.60 -22.75 8.31
CA ARG A 149 5.61 -22.25 9.69
C ARG A 149 6.25 -20.87 9.83
N ARG A 150 7.06 -20.44 8.83
CA ARG A 150 7.67 -19.12 8.76
C ARG A 150 6.84 -18.11 7.98
N LEU A 151 5.66 -18.50 7.45
CA LEU A 151 4.74 -17.58 6.82
C LEU A 151 3.94 -16.83 7.89
N LEU A 152 4.10 -15.52 7.97
CA LEU A 152 3.37 -14.64 8.88
C LEU A 152 1.90 -14.51 8.48
N GLY A 153 1.62 -14.46 7.17
CA GLY A 153 0.26 -14.29 6.67
C GLY A 153 0.20 -13.92 5.20
N ILE A 154 -1.00 -13.55 4.79
CA ILE A 154 -1.33 -13.06 3.46
C ILE A 154 -1.81 -11.61 3.56
N GLY A 155 -1.20 -10.70 2.81
CA GLY A 155 -1.81 -9.43 2.48
C GLY A 155 -2.46 -9.52 1.11
N LEU A 156 -3.66 -8.99 0.97
CA LEU A 156 -4.40 -8.95 -0.29
C LEU A 156 -4.77 -7.53 -0.64
N ALA A 157 -4.30 -7.05 -1.79
CA ALA A 157 -4.69 -5.80 -2.40
C ALA A 157 -5.78 -6.03 -3.43
N MET A 158 -6.84 -5.24 -3.41
CA MET A 158 -7.89 -5.29 -4.42
C MET A 158 -8.62 -3.94 -4.52
N PRO A 159 -9.36 -3.69 -5.63
CA PRO A 159 -10.14 -2.47 -5.76
C PRO A 159 -11.14 -2.30 -4.60
N GLY A 160 -11.15 -1.12 -3.97
CA GLY A 160 -12.11 -0.70 -2.94
C GLY A 160 -13.09 0.33 -3.50
N PRO A 161 -13.89 0.97 -2.66
CA PRO A 161 -13.84 1.04 -1.20
C PRO A 161 -14.48 -0.15 -0.49
N PHE A 162 -14.02 -0.42 0.75
CA PHE A 162 -14.52 -1.49 1.61
C PHE A 162 -15.34 -0.91 2.77
N GLY A 163 -16.53 -1.46 3.03
CA GLY A 163 -17.28 -1.20 4.26
C GLY A 163 -17.91 0.18 4.39
N VAL A 164 -18.17 0.89 3.30
CA VAL A 164 -18.96 2.11 3.29
C VAL A 164 -20.39 1.78 2.91
N GLU A 165 -21.30 1.97 3.85
CA GLU A 165 -22.73 1.78 3.61
C GLU A 165 -23.18 2.66 2.43
N GLY A 166 -23.68 2.06 1.36
CA GLY A 166 -24.18 2.75 0.16
C GLY A 166 -23.15 3.16 -0.90
N ILE A 167 -21.84 3.00 -0.66
CA ILE A 167 -20.79 3.34 -1.64
C ILE A 167 -19.76 2.20 -1.70
N THR A 168 -20.18 1.01 -1.99
CA THR A 168 -19.26 -0.07 -2.33
C THR A 168 -18.98 0.00 -3.82
N SER A 169 -17.71 0.16 -4.20
CA SER A 169 -17.20 0.15 -5.59
C SER A 169 -18.23 0.61 -6.62
N VAL A 170 -18.28 1.92 -6.90
CA VAL A 170 -19.34 2.50 -7.71
C VAL A 170 -19.07 2.25 -9.19
N GLY A 171 -19.95 1.54 -9.83
CA GLY A 171 -19.95 1.41 -11.28
C GLY A 171 -19.02 0.31 -11.81
N PRO A 172 -18.49 0.47 -13.02
CA PRO A 172 -17.76 -0.59 -13.74
C PRO A 172 -16.38 -0.93 -13.19
N THR A 173 -15.88 -0.16 -12.22
CA THR A 173 -14.63 -0.43 -11.51
C THR A 173 -14.81 -1.47 -10.40
N ALA A 174 -16.06 -1.81 -10.06
CA ALA A 174 -16.40 -2.83 -9.08
C ALA A 174 -16.17 -4.24 -9.61
N LEU A 175 -15.63 -5.12 -8.78
CA LEU A 175 -15.65 -6.55 -9.01
C LEU A 175 -17.01 -7.14 -8.55
N PRO A 176 -17.62 -8.06 -9.30
CA PRO A 176 -18.95 -8.59 -8.99
C PRO A 176 -18.93 -9.48 -7.74
N GLY A 177 -19.94 -9.32 -6.88
CA GLY A 177 -20.20 -10.23 -5.75
C GLY A 177 -19.26 -10.09 -4.54
N TRP A 178 -18.45 -9.04 -4.49
CA TRP A 178 -17.54 -8.80 -3.36
C TRP A 178 -18.13 -7.89 -2.27
N GLN A 179 -19.31 -7.35 -2.53
CA GLN A 179 -20.02 -6.52 -1.55
C GLN A 179 -20.30 -7.35 -0.30
N ASP A 180 -19.95 -6.83 0.88
CA ASP A 180 -20.14 -7.47 2.20
C ASP A 180 -19.58 -8.90 2.32
N PHE A 181 -18.68 -9.29 1.42
CA PHE A 181 -18.07 -10.62 1.44
C PHE A 181 -16.93 -10.68 2.48
N PRO A 182 -16.93 -11.65 3.44
CA PRO A 182 -15.94 -11.75 4.50
C PRO A 182 -14.62 -12.36 3.97
N LEU A 183 -13.97 -11.65 3.06
CA LEU A 183 -12.81 -12.14 2.29
C LEU A 183 -11.63 -12.55 3.16
N ALA A 184 -11.29 -11.76 4.19
CA ALA A 184 -10.17 -12.08 5.06
C ALA A 184 -10.39 -13.40 5.81
N GLU A 185 -11.61 -13.62 6.32
CA GLU A 185 -11.98 -14.85 7.03
C GLU A 185 -11.98 -16.06 6.11
N GLU A 186 -12.61 -15.93 4.95
CA GLU A 186 -12.74 -17.04 4.00
C GLU A 186 -11.40 -17.47 3.40
N LEU A 187 -10.56 -16.51 2.99
CA LEU A 187 -9.22 -16.82 2.50
C LEU A 187 -8.33 -17.38 3.63
N GLY A 188 -8.45 -16.83 4.83
CA GLY A 188 -7.78 -17.34 6.03
C GLY A 188 -8.14 -18.78 6.33
N ARG A 189 -9.43 -19.12 6.30
CA ARG A 189 -9.95 -20.49 6.48
C ARG A 189 -9.41 -21.44 5.41
N LEU A 190 -9.42 -21.04 4.14
CA LEU A 190 -8.97 -21.89 3.02
C LEU A 190 -7.45 -22.12 3.02
N THR A 191 -6.68 -21.14 3.47
CA THR A 191 -5.22 -21.21 3.42
C THR A 191 -4.58 -21.58 4.75
N GLY A 192 -5.30 -21.44 5.87
CA GLY A 192 -4.74 -21.57 7.22
C GLY A 192 -3.72 -20.48 7.57
N LEU A 193 -3.79 -19.31 6.91
CA LEU A 193 -2.91 -18.17 7.13
C LEU A 193 -3.75 -16.93 7.46
N ALA A 194 -3.32 -16.15 8.46
CA ALA A 194 -3.95 -14.86 8.73
C ALA A 194 -3.96 -14.00 7.45
N THR A 195 -5.08 -13.35 7.17
CA THR A 195 -5.24 -12.57 5.94
C THR A 195 -5.66 -11.15 6.27
N ILE A 196 -4.96 -10.17 5.69
CA ILE A 196 -5.25 -8.74 5.79
C ILE A 196 -5.60 -8.23 4.40
N VAL A 197 -6.75 -7.57 4.27
CA VAL A 197 -7.22 -6.99 3.01
C VAL A 197 -7.01 -5.48 3.03
N GLU A 198 -6.53 -4.92 1.91
CA GLU A 198 -6.30 -3.50 1.77
C GLU A 198 -6.71 -3.02 0.36
N ASN A 199 -7.01 -1.73 0.24
CA ASN A 199 -7.23 -1.10 -1.04
C ASN A 199 -5.93 -1.14 -1.90
N ASP A 200 -6.07 -1.35 -3.20
CA ASP A 200 -4.94 -1.49 -4.15
C ASP A 200 -4.07 -0.23 -4.25
N ALA A 201 -4.66 0.96 -4.22
CA ALA A 201 -3.92 2.22 -4.22
C ALA A 201 -3.15 2.44 -2.90
N THR A 202 -3.76 2.11 -1.77
CA THR A 202 -3.13 2.14 -0.46
C THR A 202 -1.97 1.14 -0.39
N ALA A 203 -2.19 -0.08 -0.82
CA ALA A 203 -1.15 -1.10 -0.91
C ALA A 203 -0.01 -0.66 -1.84
N ALA A 204 -0.33 -0.05 -3.00
CA ALA A 204 0.69 0.49 -3.90
C ALA A 204 1.54 1.60 -3.25
N ALA A 205 0.92 2.50 -2.48
CA ALA A 205 1.66 3.51 -1.72
C ALA A 205 2.63 2.88 -0.72
N ILE A 206 2.23 1.82 -0.01
CA ILE A 206 3.11 1.03 0.87
C ILE A 206 4.26 0.42 0.06
N GLY A 207 3.96 -0.16 -1.11
CA GLY A 207 4.97 -0.72 -2.01
C GLY A 207 6.01 0.30 -2.45
N GLU A 208 5.61 1.50 -2.87
CA GLU A 208 6.51 2.60 -3.23
C GLU A 208 7.31 3.13 -2.04
N ARG A 209 6.71 3.20 -0.85
CA ARG A 209 7.40 3.58 0.39
C ARG A 209 8.52 2.61 0.77
N LEU A 210 8.35 1.33 0.49
CA LEU A 210 9.31 0.28 0.86
C LEU A 210 10.32 -0.02 -0.25
N HIS A 211 9.90 0.01 -1.51
CA HIS A 211 10.67 -0.53 -2.63
C HIS A 211 10.92 0.50 -3.75
N GLY A 212 10.16 1.59 -3.79
CA GLY A 212 10.18 2.57 -4.89
C GLY A 212 10.83 3.90 -4.54
N VAL A 213 10.34 4.96 -5.19
CA VAL A 213 10.88 6.34 -5.11
C VAL A 213 10.51 7.05 -3.82
N ALA A 214 9.49 6.57 -3.09
CA ALA A 214 8.99 7.22 -1.89
C ALA A 214 9.72 6.80 -0.60
N ARG A 215 10.83 6.06 -0.67
CA ARG A 215 11.56 5.54 0.51
C ARG A 215 11.94 6.62 1.52
N ASN A 216 12.30 7.79 1.06
CA ASN A 216 12.79 8.90 1.88
C ASN A 216 11.80 10.07 1.93
N LEU A 217 10.54 9.86 1.58
CA LEU A 217 9.49 10.87 1.64
C LEU A 217 8.65 10.64 2.89
N ASP A 218 8.48 11.64 3.73
CA ASP A 218 7.64 11.53 4.92
C ASP A 218 6.16 11.76 4.61
N SER A 219 5.87 12.68 3.68
CA SER A 219 4.50 12.94 3.26
C SER A 219 4.41 12.88 1.74
N PHE A 220 3.67 11.92 1.22
CA PHE A 220 3.47 11.80 -0.22
C PHE A 220 2.08 11.22 -0.54
N ILE A 221 1.65 11.47 -1.78
CA ILE A 221 0.41 10.94 -2.33
C ILE A 221 0.79 10.04 -3.50
N TYR A 222 0.42 8.78 -3.44
CA TYR A 222 0.57 7.86 -4.57
C TYR A 222 -0.73 7.83 -5.37
N LEU A 223 -0.71 8.28 -6.61
CA LEU A 223 -1.84 8.21 -7.54
C LEU A 223 -1.80 6.88 -8.28
N PHE A 224 -2.78 6.04 -8.00
CA PHE A 224 -2.93 4.73 -8.64
C PHE A 224 -3.89 4.84 -9.83
N ILE A 225 -3.32 4.86 -11.05
CA ILE A 225 -4.07 4.92 -12.30
C ILE A 225 -4.32 3.49 -12.79
N GLY A 226 -5.48 2.96 -12.42
CA GLY A 226 -5.95 1.62 -12.79
C GLY A 226 -7.18 1.69 -13.68
N THR A 227 -8.04 0.67 -13.60
CA THR A 227 -9.38 0.67 -14.22
C THR A 227 -10.16 1.89 -13.74
N GLY A 228 -10.10 2.21 -12.44
CA GLY A 228 -10.46 3.49 -11.83
C GLY A 228 -9.23 4.33 -11.48
N LEU A 229 -9.43 5.28 -10.56
CA LEU A 229 -8.40 6.16 -10.03
C LEU A 229 -8.51 6.28 -8.52
N GLY A 230 -7.49 5.83 -7.82
CA GLY A 230 -7.39 5.96 -6.36
C GLY A 230 -6.09 6.61 -5.92
N ALA A 231 -5.94 6.84 -4.62
CA ALA A 231 -4.67 7.25 -4.04
C ALA A 231 -4.39 6.59 -2.69
N GLY A 232 -3.11 6.34 -2.42
CA GLY A 232 -2.62 6.05 -1.08
C GLY A 232 -1.90 7.28 -0.51
N LEU A 233 -2.16 7.58 0.76
CA LEU A 233 -1.65 8.77 1.42
C LEU A 233 -0.70 8.41 2.56
N PHE A 234 0.50 8.95 2.53
CA PHE A 234 1.42 8.97 3.67
C PHE A 234 1.56 10.38 4.18
N LEU A 235 1.36 10.59 5.48
CA LEU A 235 1.44 11.89 6.15
C LEU A 235 2.34 11.74 7.39
N GLY A 236 3.44 12.49 7.41
CA GLY A 236 4.42 12.42 8.51
C GLY A 236 5.01 11.02 8.72
N GLY A 237 5.25 10.26 7.66
CA GLY A 237 5.78 8.88 7.71
C GLY A 237 4.74 7.79 7.98
N HIS A 238 3.47 8.15 8.21
CA HIS A 238 2.38 7.22 8.54
C HIS A 238 1.36 7.12 7.42
N LEU A 239 0.83 5.92 7.22
CA LEU A 239 -0.27 5.68 6.30
C LEU A 239 -1.55 6.35 6.85
N PHE A 240 -2.16 7.21 6.04
CA PHE A 240 -3.40 7.89 6.39
C PHE A 240 -4.59 7.23 5.71
N LYS A 241 -5.44 6.59 6.49
CA LYS A 241 -6.61 5.85 6.00
C LYS A 241 -7.93 6.62 6.14
N GLY A 242 -7.96 7.68 6.94
CA GLY A 242 -9.21 8.37 7.31
C GLY A 242 -10.03 7.59 8.33
N SER A 243 -11.12 8.19 8.83
CA SER A 243 -11.96 7.62 9.87
C SER A 243 -12.74 6.36 9.45
N ALA A 244 -13.10 6.27 8.17
CA ALA A 244 -13.84 5.16 7.58
C ALA A 244 -12.99 4.34 6.59
N HIS A 245 -11.67 4.43 6.66
CA HIS A 245 -10.71 3.76 5.77
C HIS A 245 -10.88 4.10 4.27
N ASN A 246 -11.48 5.26 3.95
CA ASN A 246 -11.73 5.72 2.58
C ASN A 246 -10.91 6.97 2.18
N ALA A 247 -9.85 7.30 2.93
CA ALA A 247 -8.95 8.35 2.49
C ALA A 247 -8.28 7.94 1.18
N GLY A 248 -8.18 8.87 0.24
CA GLY A 248 -7.57 8.58 -1.07
C GLY A 248 -8.56 8.39 -2.22
N GLU A 249 -9.87 8.56 -1.98
CA GLU A 249 -10.91 8.54 -3.03
C GLU A 249 -10.85 9.80 -3.94
N ILE A 250 -9.64 10.17 -4.35
CA ILE A 250 -9.36 11.36 -5.16
C ILE A 250 -9.92 11.26 -6.58
N GLY A 251 -10.17 10.05 -7.05
CA GLY A 251 -10.84 9.81 -8.33
C GLY A 251 -12.19 10.50 -8.41
N HIS A 252 -12.87 10.68 -7.27
CA HIS A 252 -14.16 11.34 -7.16
C HIS A 252 -14.07 12.85 -6.88
N MET A 253 -12.87 13.42 -6.84
CA MET A 253 -12.66 14.86 -6.76
C MET A 253 -13.19 15.55 -8.02
N ILE A 254 -14.10 16.52 -7.85
CA ILE A 254 -14.69 17.27 -8.95
C ILE A 254 -13.67 18.28 -9.47
N VAL A 255 -13.03 17.95 -10.60
CA VAL A 255 -12.02 18.78 -11.26
C VAL A 255 -12.59 19.59 -12.42
N GLN A 256 -13.79 19.26 -12.87
CA GLN A 256 -14.50 19.98 -13.93
C GLN A 256 -15.99 20.05 -13.57
N PRO A 257 -16.45 21.14 -12.93
CA PRO A 257 -17.87 21.36 -12.67
C PRO A 257 -18.69 21.16 -13.95
N GLU A 258 -19.87 20.56 -13.82
CA GLU A 258 -20.78 20.20 -14.94
C GLU A 258 -20.15 19.29 -16.02
N GLY A 259 -19.00 18.66 -15.72
CA GLY A 259 -18.32 17.75 -16.63
C GLY A 259 -19.02 16.41 -16.83
N ARG A 260 -18.25 15.37 -17.21
CA ARG A 260 -18.79 14.03 -17.49
C ARG A 260 -19.51 13.45 -16.26
N PRO A 261 -20.66 12.79 -16.42
CA PRO A 261 -21.34 12.13 -15.30
C PRO A 261 -20.46 11.00 -14.73
N CYS A 262 -20.46 10.87 -13.40
CA CYS A 262 -19.75 9.83 -12.66
C CYS A 262 -20.77 8.87 -12.01
N PRO A 263 -20.52 7.56 -11.99
CA PRO A 263 -21.35 6.58 -11.29
C PRO A 263 -21.57 6.89 -9.80
N CYS A 264 -20.68 7.67 -9.16
CA CYS A 264 -20.86 8.12 -7.77
C CYS A 264 -21.99 9.16 -7.58
N GLY A 265 -22.71 9.54 -8.62
CA GLY A 265 -23.76 10.55 -8.60
C GLY A 265 -23.30 11.98 -8.92
N ASN A 266 -22.00 12.26 -8.86
CA ASN A 266 -21.44 13.57 -9.18
C ASN A 266 -21.18 13.75 -10.68
N ARG A 267 -20.79 14.96 -11.07
CA ARG A 267 -20.30 15.28 -12.41
C ARG A 267 -18.89 15.86 -12.34
N GLY A 268 -18.04 15.50 -13.32
CA GLY A 268 -16.70 16.07 -13.47
C GLY A 268 -15.63 15.50 -12.54
N CYS A 269 -15.87 14.30 -11.98
CA CYS A 269 -14.85 13.57 -11.22
C CYS A 269 -13.60 13.28 -12.02
N LEU A 270 -12.42 13.36 -11.39
CA LEU A 270 -11.12 13.17 -12.04
C LEU A 270 -11.01 11.80 -12.74
N GLU A 271 -11.54 10.74 -12.13
CA GLU A 271 -11.55 9.38 -12.69
C GLU A 271 -12.19 9.31 -14.09
N ARG A 272 -13.19 10.17 -14.36
CA ARG A 272 -13.85 10.21 -15.68
C ARG A 272 -12.96 10.73 -16.80
N TYR A 273 -11.77 11.23 -16.47
CA TYR A 273 -10.76 11.74 -17.39
C TYR A 273 -9.47 10.93 -17.32
N LEU A 274 -9.02 10.60 -16.11
CA LEU A 274 -7.74 9.94 -15.84
C LEU A 274 -7.98 8.55 -15.22
N SER A 275 -8.20 7.56 -16.05
CA SER A 275 -8.24 6.13 -15.72
C SER A 275 -8.07 5.31 -17.00
N LEU A 276 -7.79 4.02 -16.91
CA LEU A 276 -7.78 3.13 -18.08
C LEU A 276 -9.14 3.13 -18.78
N ARG A 277 -10.22 3.08 -18.01
CA ARG A 277 -11.58 3.16 -18.57
C ARG A 277 -11.82 4.46 -19.33
N ALA A 278 -11.42 5.59 -18.76
CA ALA A 278 -11.55 6.89 -19.43
C ALA A 278 -10.74 6.94 -20.74
N ALA A 279 -9.56 6.31 -20.77
CA ALA A 279 -8.77 6.16 -22.00
C ALA A 279 -9.51 5.35 -23.05
N TYR A 280 -10.06 4.18 -22.67
CA TYR A 280 -10.79 3.31 -23.60
C TYR A 280 -12.06 3.96 -24.13
N GLU A 281 -12.82 4.66 -23.28
CA GLU A 281 -13.99 5.44 -23.72
C GLU A 281 -13.61 6.53 -24.73
N PHE A 282 -12.52 7.27 -24.45
CA PHE A 282 -12.02 8.30 -25.38
C PHE A 282 -11.61 7.72 -26.73
N LEU A 283 -10.93 6.58 -26.69
CA LEU A 283 -10.45 5.88 -27.90
C LEU A 283 -11.57 5.13 -28.63
N LYS A 284 -12.77 5.08 -28.05
CA LYS A 284 -13.92 4.30 -28.57
C LYS A 284 -13.55 2.82 -28.77
N VAL A 285 -12.88 2.26 -27.78
CA VAL A 285 -12.51 0.84 -27.81
C VAL A 285 -13.76 -0.01 -27.65
N PRO A 286 -14.05 -0.93 -28.58
CA PRO A 286 -15.09 -1.92 -28.37
C PRO A 286 -14.74 -2.77 -27.12
N ASP A 287 -15.75 -3.10 -26.34
CA ASP A 287 -15.56 -3.94 -25.14
C ASP A 287 -14.47 -3.40 -24.17
N ALA A 288 -14.64 -2.14 -23.78
CA ALA A 288 -13.69 -1.44 -22.90
C ALA A 288 -13.46 -2.15 -21.56
N ASP A 289 -14.42 -2.94 -21.10
CA ASP A 289 -14.34 -3.68 -19.83
C ASP A 289 -13.34 -4.85 -19.91
N HIS A 290 -13.07 -5.38 -21.08
CA HIS A 290 -12.12 -6.46 -21.33
C HIS A 290 -10.83 -6.01 -22.02
N ALA A 291 -10.65 -4.69 -22.25
CA ALA A 291 -9.45 -4.18 -22.90
C ALA A 291 -8.19 -4.32 -22.03
N ALA A 292 -7.11 -4.81 -22.60
CA ALA A 292 -5.83 -4.94 -21.91
C ALA A 292 -5.05 -3.62 -21.92
N PRO A 293 -4.40 -3.21 -20.82
CA PRO A 293 -3.60 -1.98 -20.76
C PRO A 293 -2.51 -1.92 -21.85
N GLU A 294 -1.92 -3.06 -22.21
CA GLU A 294 -0.89 -3.21 -23.24
C GLU A 294 -1.34 -2.72 -24.61
N MET A 295 -2.65 -2.68 -24.89
CA MET A 295 -3.21 -2.11 -26.09
C MET A 295 -2.84 -0.62 -26.24
N LEU A 296 -2.85 0.14 -25.14
CA LEU A 296 -2.47 1.55 -25.15
C LEU A 296 -1.00 1.73 -25.57
N SER A 297 -0.09 0.88 -25.07
CA SER A 297 1.30 0.86 -25.49
C SER A 297 1.43 0.54 -26.98
N SER A 298 0.67 -0.45 -27.44
CA SER A 298 0.71 -0.88 -28.85
C SER A 298 0.20 0.21 -29.79
N LEU A 299 -0.86 0.92 -29.42
CA LEU A 299 -1.37 2.06 -30.16
C LEU A 299 -0.34 3.20 -30.20
N LEU A 300 0.29 3.50 -29.06
CA LEU A 300 1.34 4.54 -28.98
C LEU A 300 2.54 4.18 -29.86
N ALA A 301 3.01 2.94 -29.81
CA ALA A 301 4.13 2.45 -30.62
C ALA A 301 3.86 2.51 -32.14
N ARG A 302 2.59 2.37 -32.55
CA ARG A 302 2.16 2.51 -33.93
C ARG A 302 1.96 3.97 -34.37
N GLY A 303 2.21 4.94 -33.46
CA GLY A 303 2.04 6.37 -33.75
C GLY A 303 0.57 6.82 -33.78
N ASP A 304 -0.34 6.09 -33.14
CA ASP A 304 -1.75 6.47 -33.06
C ASP A 304 -1.92 7.76 -32.26
N ARG A 305 -2.26 8.84 -32.98
CA ARG A 305 -2.41 10.18 -32.40
C ARG A 305 -3.55 10.30 -31.39
N ARG A 306 -4.46 9.34 -31.33
CA ARG A 306 -5.58 9.36 -30.36
C ARG A 306 -5.08 9.25 -28.91
N ILE A 307 -3.97 8.50 -28.68
CA ILE A 307 -3.35 8.42 -27.35
C ILE A 307 -2.86 9.80 -26.90
N SER A 308 -2.10 10.50 -27.78
CA SER A 308 -1.63 11.86 -27.49
C SER A 308 -2.79 12.84 -27.24
N ARG A 309 -3.86 12.77 -28.05
CA ARG A 309 -5.05 13.62 -27.86
C ARG A 309 -5.77 13.32 -26.54
N TRP A 310 -5.87 12.04 -26.14
CA TRP A 310 -6.43 11.69 -24.84
C TRP A 310 -5.60 12.31 -23.73
N ILE A 311 -4.27 12.13 -23.75
CA ILE A 311 -3.37 12.71 -22.74
C ILE A 311 -3.55 14.24 -22.69
N ASP A 312 -3.49 14.92 -23.86
CA ASP A 312 -3.65 16.37 -23.91
C ASP A 312 -5.01 16.82 -23.32
N SER A 313 -6.06 16.02 -23.48
CA SER A 313 -7.38 16.31 -22.90
C SER A 313 -7.43 16.12 -21.39
N VAL A 314 -6.52 15.32 -20.80
CA VAL A 314 -6.46 15.02 -19.36
C VAL A 314 -5.60 16.04 -18.60
N LEU A 315 -4.61 16.66 -19.25
CA LEU A 315 -3.65 17.55 -18.59
C LEU A 315 -4.30 18.67 -17.78
N PRO A 316 -5.34 19.41 -18.25
CA PRO A 316 -5.98 20.44 -17.46
C PRO A 316 -6.58 19.92 -16.16
N GLN A 317 -7.24 18.76 -16.20
CA GLN A 317 -7.87 18.13 -15.02
C GLN A 317 -6.81 17.66 -14.03
N MET A 318 -5.74 17.02 -14.53
CA MET A 318 -4.64 16.54 -13.70
C MET A 318 -3.90 17.71 -13.02
N ARG A 319 -3.63 18.80 -13.75
CA ARG A 319 -3.01 20.01 -13.20
C ARG A 319 -3.84 20.65 -12.08
N ARG A 320 -5.17 20.68 -12.23
CA ARG A 320 -6.09 21.12 -11.16
C ARG A 320 -6.01 20.20 -9.95
N ALA A 321 -6.03 18.89 -10.18
CA ALA A 321 -5.93 17.90 -9.11
C ALA A 321 -4.62 18.07 -8.32
N VAL A 322 -3.49 18.20 -9.01
CA VAL A 322 -2.18 18.45 -8.37
C VAL A 322 -2.24 19.71 -7.50
N ASN A 323 -2.77 20.81 -8.01
CA ASN A 323 -2.88 22.07 -7.25
C ASN A 323 -3.76 21.92 -6.00
N ILE A 324 -4.89 21.24 -6.10
CA ILE A 324 -5.80 20.99 -4.96
C ILE A 324 -5.07 20.12 -3.91
N LEU A 325 -4.45 19.02 -4.33
CA LEU A 325 -3.76 18.10 -3.42
C LEU A 325 -2.58 18.78 -2.71
N GLU A 326 -1.79 19.58 -3.41
CA GLU A 326 -0.71 20.34 -2.80
C GLU A 326 -1.23 21.41 -1.80
N SER A 327 -2.34 22.08 -2.13
CA SER A 327 -2.93 23.10 -1.26
C SER A 327 -3.57 22.52 0.01
N MET A 328 -4.06 21.28 -0.05
CA MET A 328 -4.74 20.62 1.09
C MET A 328 -3.78 19.83 1.96
N ILE A 329 -2.81 19.14 1.36
CA ILE A 329 -2.00 18.11 2.03
C ILE A 329 -0.55 18.58 2.24
N ASP A 330 -0.03 19.49 1.39
CA ASP A 330 1.37 19.93 1.37
C ASP A 330 2.36 18.75 1.33
N PRO A 331 2.25 17.81 0.38
CA PRO A 331 3.09 16.64 0.34
C PRO A 331 4.51 16.95 -0.15
N ASP A 332 5.50 16.14 0.21
CA ASP A 332 6.85 16.19 -0.36
C ASP A 332 6.83 15.95 -1.87
N ALA A 333 6.01 15.01 -2.32
CA ALA A 333 5.79 14.72 -3.75
C ALA A 333 4.44 14.02 -3.98
N ILE A 334 3.97 14.08 -5.24
CA ILE A 334 2.92 13.22 -5.75
C ILE A 334 3.57 12.18 -6.66
N VAL A 335 3.35 10.90 -6.40
CA VAL A 335 3.94 9.78 -7.15
C VAL A 335 2.88 9.20 -8.09
N LEU A 336 3.17 9.08 -9.37
CA LEU A 336 2.28 8.51 -10.37
C LEU A 336 2.62 7.06 -10.64
N GLY A 337 1.63 6.17 -10.62
CA GLY A 337 1.81 4.76 -10.92
C GLY A 337 0.49 4.04 -11.19
N GLY A 338 0.49 2.72 -11.01
CA GLY A 338 -0.67 1.86 -11.26
C GLY A 338 -0.51 1.00 -12.51
N PHE A 339 -1.62 0.71 -13.18
CA PHE A 339 -1.66 -0.18 -14.36
C PHE A 339 -1.54 0.54 -15.70
N LEU A 340 -1.48 1.88 -15.70
CA LEU A 340 -1.22 2.58 -16.95
C LEU A 340 0.15 2.15 -17.49
N PRO A 341 0.25 1.71 -18.76
CA PRO A 341 1.51 1.23 -19.31
C PRO A 341 2.66 2.24 -19.14
N PRO A 342 3.86 1.81 -18.80
CA PRO A 342 4.98 2.70 -18.48
C PRO A 342 5.28 3.75 -19.56
N THR A 343 5.14 3.38 -20.85
CA THR A 343 5.35 4.31 -21.97
C THR A 343 4.28 5.40 -22.03
N VAL A 344 3.03 5.05 -21.73
CA VAL A 344 1.89 5.99 -21.71
C VAL A 344 1.95 6.86 -20.44
N LEU A 345 2.28 6.26 -19.30
CA LEU A 345 2.49 6.99 -18.04
C LEU A 345 3.62 8.00 -18.16
N LYS A 346 4.73 7.60 -18.79
CA LYS A 346 5.85 8.52 -19.05
C LYS A 346 5.43 9.67 -19.97
N LEU A 347 4.67 9.40 -21.01
CA LEU A 347 4.18 10.45 -21.92
C LEU A 347 3.25 11.45 -21.20
N LEU A 348 2.38 10.97 -20.31
CA LEU A 348 1.56 11.81 -19.43
C LEU A 348 2.44 12.67 -18.51
N PHE A 349 3.42 12.06 -17.85
CA PHE A 349 4.35 12.73 -16.96
C PHE A 349 5.15 13.83 -17.67
N ASP A 350 5.75 13.54 -18.84
CA ASP A 350 6.57 14.48 -19.60
C ASP A 350 5.77 15.71 -20.08
N ARG A 351 4.44 15.56 -20.29
CA ARG A 351 3.56 16.65 -20.73
C ARG A 351 2.84 17.39 -19.60
N LEU A 352 2.98 16.90 -18.36
CA LEU A 352 2.27 17.50 -17.23
C LEU A 352 2.78 18.92 -16.92
N GLU A 353 4.05 19.19 -17.14
CA GLU A 353 4.61 20.54 -17.03
C GLU A 353 4.10 21.45 -18.18
N PRO A 354 3.95 22.78 -17.95
CA PRO A 354 4.15 23.46 -16.65
C PRO A 354 2.97 23.21 -15.69
N LEU A 355 3.29 22.91 -14.45
CA LEU A 355 2.28 22.84 -13.38
C LEU A 355 1.85 24.25 -12.95
N PRO A 356 0.58 24.45 -12.57
CA PRO A 356 0.14 25.73 -12.04
C PRO A 356 0.94 26.14 -10.80
N PRO A 357 1.09 27.45 -10.52
CA PRO A 357 1.62 27.90 -9.25
C PRO A 357 0.85 27.29 -8.08
N SER A 358 1.56 26.91 -7.03
CA SER A 358 0.97 26.35 -5.81
C SER A 358 1.50 27.11 -4.60
N VAL A 359 0.62 27.39 -3.64
CA VAL A 359 1.03 28.01 -2.35
C VAL A 359 1.91 27.08 -1.53
N GLY A 360 1.81 25.75 -1.75
CA GLY A 360 2.71 24.74 -1.21
C GLY A 360 4.04 24.62 -1.94
N ALA A 361 4.23 25.34 -3.08
CA ALA A 361 5.49 25.29 -3.82
C ALA A 361 6.59 26.04 -3.04
N ARG A 362 7.48 25.27 -2.42
CA ARG A 362 8.60 25.79 -1.62
C ARG A 362 9.80 26.08 -2.51
N ARG A 363 10.58 27.15 -2.19
CA ARG A 363 11.82 27.47 -2.92
C ARG A 363 12.90 26.39 -2.81
N LYS A 364 12.86 25.59 -1.72
CA LYS A 364 13.77 24.46 -1.49
C LYS A 364 12.92 23.22 -1.19
N ARG A 365 12.62 22.44 -2.21
CA ARG A 365 11.98 21.11 -2.07
C ARG A 365 13.06 20.04 -2.00
N SER A 366 12.83 19.04 -1.16
CA SER A 366 13.68 17.82 -1.08
C SER A 366 13.47 16.90 -2.28
N ALA A 367 12.32 16.99 -2.95
CA ALA A 367 11.94 16.18 -4.10
C ALA A 367 11.19 17.02 -5.15
N PRO A 368 11.15 16.58 -6.43
CA PRO A 368 10.27 17.13 -7.45
C PRO A 368 8.80 17.05 -7.02
N ARG A 369 7.95 17.96 -7.53
CA ARG A 369 6.51 17.97 -7.22
C ARG A 369 5.82 16.68 -7.63
N ILE A 370 6.22 16.13 -8.77
CA ILE A 370 5.70 14.88 -9.33
C ILE A 370 6.85 13.91 -9.53
N LEU A 371 6.64 12.65 -9.21
CA LEU A 371 7.57 11.55 -9.45
C LEU A 371 6.86 10.42 -10.21
N LEU A 372 7.61 9.66 -10.99
CA LEU A 372 7.15 8.37 -11.50
C LEU A 372 7.48 7.28 -10.51
N GLY A 373 6.50 6.44 -10.19
CA GLY A 373 6.70 5.25 -9.37
C GLY A 373 7.68 4.27 -10.00
N ALA A 374 8.49 3.63 -9.19
CA ALA A 374 9.55 2.72 -9.61
C ALA A 374 9.30 1.25 -9.23
N ALA A 375 8.36 0.97 -8.33
CA ALA A 375 8.10 -0.41 -7.88
C ALA A 375 7.36 -1.28 -8.92
N GLY A 376 6.89 -0.69 -10.02
CA GLY A 376 6.36 -1.40 -11.20
C GLY A 376 4.98 -2.03 -10.99
N ARG A 377 4.65 -3.04 -11.82
CA ARG A 377 3.33 -3.72 -11.83
C ARG A 377 3.03 -4.46 -10.53
N GLU A 378 4.07 -4.90 -9.81
CA GLU A 378 3.94 -5.65 -8.56
C GLU A 378 3.76 -4.75 -7.33
N THR A 379 3.67 -3.43 -7.50
CA THR A 379 3.69 -2.44 -6.41
C THR A 379 2.64 -2.73 -5.33
N SER A 380 1.40 -2.97 -5.73
CA SER A 380 0.32 -3.27 -4.78
C SER A 380 0.51 -4.62 -4.08
N ALA A 381 0.98 -5.65 -4.80
CA ALA A 381 1.28 -6.95 -4.19
C ALA A 381 2.46 -6.87 -3.21
N LEU A 382 3.49 -6.07 -3.51
CA LEU A 382 4.61 -5.82 -2.60
C LEU A 382 4.16 -5.08 -1.34
N GLY A 383 3.32 -4.06 -1.50
CA GLY A 383 2.74 -3.36 -0.37
C GLY A 383 1.81 -4.25 0.45
N ALA A 384 0.98 -5.06 -0.19
CA ALA A 384 0.14 -6.05 0.48
C ALA A 384 0.99 -7.06 1.28
N ALA A 385 2.09 -7.56 0.71
CA ALA A 385 3.00 -8.46 1.41
C ALA A 385 3.61 -7.84 2.68
N ALA A 386 3.71 -6.54 2.75
CA ALA A 386 4.21 -5.85 3.94
C ALA A 386 3.19 -5.83 5.09
N LEU A 387 1.89 -5.95 4.81
CA LEU A 387 0.84 -5.84 5.85
C LEU A 387 0.99 -6.86 6.98
N PRO A 388 1.15 -8.18 6.74
CA PRO A 388 1.36 -9.13 7.82
C PRO A 388 2.68 -8.89 8.59
N ILE A 389 3.72 -8.40 7.89
CA ILE A 389 4.99 -8.05 8.53
C ILE A 389 4.80 -6.86 9.47
N PHE A 390 4.09 -5.82 9.03
CA PHE A 390 3.82 -4.65 9.86
C PHE A 390 2.89 -4.96 11.02
N ASP A 391 1.85 -5.77 10.80
CA ASP A 391 0.94 -6.18 11.87
C ASP A 391 1.68 -6.91 13.00
N GLU A 392 2.60 -7.80 12.66
CA GLU A 392 3.41 -8.53 13.63
C GLU A 392 4.55 -7.68 14.24
N MET A 393 5.17 -6.78 13.45
CA MET A 393 6.47 -6.18 13.78
C MET A 393 6.44 -4.66 14.02
N ASN A 394 5.37 -3.94 13.62
CA ASN A 394 5.34 -2.49 13.77
C ASN A 394 4.77 -2.07 15.14
N PRO A 395 5.43 -1.18 15.89
CA PRO A 395 4.88 -0.64 17.13
C PRO A 395 3.65 0.22 16.83
N GLN A 396 2.45 -0.30 17.13
CA GLN A 396 1.20 0.44 17.03
C GLN A 396 0.90 1.11 18.36
N PHE A 397 0.80 2.43 18.39
CA PHE A 397 0.42 3.18 19.58
C PHE A 397 -1.00 2.82 20.06
N ASP A 398 -1.87 2.44 19.15
CA ASP A 398 -3.26 2.06 19.46
C ASP A 398 -3.36 0.78 20.29
N VAL A 399 -2.33 -0.07 20.28
CA VAL A 399 -2.26 -1.27 21.12
C VAL A 399 -2.16 -0.94 22.62
N LEU A 400 -1.71 0.28 22.96
CA LEU A 400 -1.65 0.77 24.32
C LEU A 400 -3.01 1.24 24.88
N LEU A 401 -3.98 1.45 24.00
CA LEU A 401 -5.35 1.84 24.36
C LEU A 401 -6.26 0.62 24.19
N LYS A 402 -6.99 0.24 25.25
CA LYS A 402 -8.00 -0.83 25.12
C LYS A 402 -9.06 -0.38 24.10
N PRO A 403 -9.41 -1.20 23.10
CA PRO A 403 -10.58 -0.91 22.28
C PRO A 403 -11.80 -0.81 23.19
N GLN A 404 -12.56 0.26 23.09
CA GLN A 404 -13.87 0.34 23.74
C GLN A 404 -14.72 -0.78 23.13
N ARG A 405 -15.07 -1.79 23.95
CA ARG A 405 -16.14 -2.72 23.56
C ARG A 405 -17.39 -1.86 23.42
N ALA A 406 -17.97 -1.83 22.23
CA ALA A 406 -19.31 -1.31 22.02
C ALA A 406 -20.19 -2.04 23.05
N ALA A 407 -20.80 -1.26 23.95
CA ALA A 407 -21.85 -1.77 24.81
C ALA A 407 -23.00 -2.16 23.88
N GLY A 408 -23.33 -3.47 23.85
CA GLY A 408 -24.47 -4.02 23.14
C GLY A 408 -25.80 -3.48 23.65
#